data_d1fe266e1555fbd651d60525adeb1358
#
_entry.id   d1fe266e1555fbd651d60525adeb1358
#
_cell.length_a   1.000
_cell.length_b   1.000
_cell.length_c   1.000
_cell.angle_alpha   90.00
_cell.angle_beta   90.00
_cell.angle_gamma   90.00
#
_symmetry.space_group_name_H-M   'P 1'
#
loop_
_entity.id
_entity.type
_entity.pdbx_description
1 polymer ?
#
loop_
_entity_poly.entity_id
_entity_poly.type
_entity_poly.pdbx_seq_one_letter_code
_entity_poly.pdbx_strand_id
1 'polypeptide(L)'
;PPLAPLLPTEKGASLLIDCGANVDARPSHLVQFAKMGSIYMENVMGIRNPRVAIVNIGAEEEKGNALVKETFPLLKECKDINFIGSIEARDIPSGYADVIVCEAFAGNIILKLYEGVGATLISMVKKGMLSTLRSKIGALLVKPALKETLKRFDTSQYGGAPMLGLKGLVVKTHGSSKSTEVCN
;
A
#
# COMPACT_ATOMS: atom_id res chain seq x y z
N PRO A 1 9.06 -12.76 -8.68
CA PRO A 1 8.41 -11.49 -8.99
C PRO A 1 7.25 -11.23 -8.01
N PRO A 2 7.28 -10.14 -7.22
CA PRO A 2 6.22 -9.75 -6.32
C PRO A 2 5.16 -8.89 -7.01
N LEU A 3 3.94 -8.91 -6.48
CA LEU A 3 2.85 -8.00 -6.83
C LEU A 3 2.89 -6.78 -5.90
N ALA A 4 2.93 -5.56 -6.47
CA ALA A 4 3.23 -4.36 -5.72
C ALA A 4 2.24 -3.20 -5.98
N PRO A 5 1.02 -3.24 -5.40
CA PRO A 5 0.08 -2.13 -5.50
C PRO A 5 0.51 -0.91 -4.67
N LEU A 6 0.08 0.26 -5.13
CA LEU A 6 0.15 1.51 -4.37
C LEU A 6 -1.07 1.64 -3.46
N LEU A 7 -0.85 1.88 -2.18
CA LEU A 7 -1.88 2.21 -1.20
C LEU A 7 -1.92 3.72 -0.98
N PRO A 8 -3.09 4.36 -1.07
CA PRO A 8 -3.22 5.77 -0.72
C PRO A 8 -3.00 5.96 0.79
N THR A 9 -2.28 7.00 1.16
CA THR A 9 -1.99 7.37 2.55
C THR A 9 -2.18 8.87 2.76
N GLU A 10 -2.13 9.34 4.00
CA GLU A 10 -2.20 10.77 4.31
C GLU A 10 -1.11 11.60 3.62
N LYS A 11 0.07 10.99 3.37
CA LYS A 11 1.23 11.67 2.76
C LYS A 11 1.40 11.41 1.27
N GLY A 12 0.43 10.76 0.63
CA GLY A 12 0.50 10.38 -0.79
C GLY A 12 0.24 8.90 -0.98
N ALA A 13 1.18 8.16 -1.57
CA ALA A 13 1.05 6.72 -1.78
C ALA A 13 2.23 5.95 -1.19
N SER A 14 1.98 4.78 -0.63
CA SER A 14 2.98 3.81 -0.22
C SER A 14 2.87 2.54 -1.05
N LEU A 15 4.00 1.95 -1.43
CA LEU A 15 4.06 0.69 -2.17
C LEU A 15 3.99 -0.48 -1.19
N LEU A 16 2.98 -1.33 -1.30
CA LEU A 16 2.88 -2.59 -0.54
C LEU A 16 3.43 -3.74 -1.40
N ILE A 17 4.45 -4.44 -0.94
CA ILE A 17 5.16 -5.49 -1.68
C ILE A 17 5.58 -6.65 -0.76
N ASP A 18 5.11 -7.88 -0.94
CA ASP A 18 4.28 -8.50 -1.97
C ASP A 18 2.82 -8.63 -1.51
N CYS A 19 1.87 -8.60 -2.43
CA CYS A 19 0.45 -8.70 -2.11
C CYS A 19 -0.29 -9.81 -2.87
N GLY A 20 0.33 -10.96 -3.12
CA GLY A 20 -0.40 -12.09 -3.68
C GLY A 20 0.33 -12.96 -4.69
N ALA A 21 1.65 -12.84 -4.82
CA ALA A 21 2.43 -13.66 -5.73
C ALA A 21 3.28 -14.73 -5.02
N ASN A 22 3.87 -14.43 -3.84
CA ASN A 22 4.78 -15.35 -3.15
C ASN A 22 4.34 -15.54 -1.70
N VAL A 23 3.49 -16.53 -1.46
CA VAL A 23 2.97 -16.87 -0.10
C VAL A 23 4.11 -17.44 0.75
N ASP A 24 4.88 -18.39 0.21
CA ASP A 24 6.01 -19.02 0.88
C ASP A 24 7.32 -18.27 0.56
N ALA A 25 7.38 -17.00 0.96
CA ALA A 25 8.57 -16.19 0.78
C ALA A 25 9.71 -16.61 1.74
N ARG A 26 10.95 -16.39 1.30
CA ARG A 26 12.16 -16.55 2.10
C ARG A 26 12.75 -15.16 2.43
N PRO A 27 13.62 -15.06 3.46
CA PRO A 27 14.27 -13.78 3.81
C PRO A 27 14.92 -13.08 2.63
N SER A 28 15.60 -13.84 1.76
CA SER A 28 16.23 -13.29 0.55
C SER A 28 15.24 -12.70 -0.45
N HIS A 29 14.00 -13.21 -0.48
CA HIS A 29 12.95 -12.63 -1.33
C HIS A 29 12.51 -11.27 -0.79
N LEU A 30 12.30 -11.13 0.52
CA LEU A 30 11.88 -9.88 1.13
C LEU A 30 12.95 -8.79 0.97
N VAL A 31 14.23 -9.15 1.07
CA VAL A 31 15.35 -8.23 0.77
C VAL A 31 15.29 -7.75 -0.69
N GLN A 32 15.04 -8.66 -1.63
CA GLN A 32 14.87 -8.28 -3.05
C GLN A 32 13.62 -7.41 -3.25
N PHE A 33 12.52 -7.70 -2.55
CA PHE A 33 11.30 -6.87 -2.61
C PHE A 33 11.57 -5.45 -2.11
N ALA A 34 12.29 -5.32 -1.01
CA ALA A 34 12.71 -4.01 -0.47
C ALA A 34 13.49 -3.19 -1.51
N LYS A 35 14.48 -3.80 -2.15
CA LYS A 35 15.29 -3.16 -3.20
C LYS A 35 14.45 -2.77 -4.42
N MET A 36 13.63 -3.71 -4.95
CA MET A 36 12.75 -3.44 -6.08
C MET A 36 11.75 -2.34 -5.77
N GLY A 37 11.15 -2.35 -4.56
CA GLY A 37 10.22 -1.32 -4.12
C GLY A 37 10.89 0.05 -4.00
N SER A 38 12.10 0.10 -3.44
CA SER A 38 12.88 1.34 -3.33
C SER A 38 13.16 1.93 -4.70
N ILE A 39 13.65 1.12 -5.65
CA ILE A 39 13.93 1.54 -7.04
C ILE A 39 12.64 2.04 -7.73
N TYR A 40 11.51 1.35 -7.54
CA TYR A 40 10.24 1.74 -8.12
C TYR A 40 9.76 3.09 -7.57
N MET A 41 9.78 3.27 -6.24
CA MET A 41 9.35 4.51 -5.61
C MET A 41 10.25 5.70 -5.99
N GLU A 42 11.54 5.46 -6.19
CA GLU A 42 12.47 6.50 -6.60
C GLU A 42 12.29 6.89 -8.07
N ASN A 43 12.22 5.92 -8.98
CA ASN A 43 12.26 6.20 -10.41
C ASN A 43 10.87 6.45 -11.03
N VAL A 44 9.81 5.83 -10.48
CA VAL A 44 8.45 5.97 -11.00
C VAL A 44 7.67 7.02 -10.23
N MET A 45 7.77 7.00 -8.89
CA MET A 45 7.03 7.93 -8.04
C MET A 45 7.81 9.20 -7.71
N GLY A 46 9.10 9.27 -8.02
CA GLY A 46 9.97 10.44 -7.79
C GLY A 46 10.30 10.70 -6.32
N ILE A 47 10.14 9.71 -5.44
CA ILE A 47 10.42 9.84 -4.01
C ILE A 47 11.91 9.55 -3.77
N ARG A 48 12.69 10.57 -3.47
CA ARG A 48 14.12 10.42 -3.17
C ARG A 48 14.34 9.69 -1.86
N ASN A 49 15.23 8.70 -1.87
CA ASN A 49 15.62 7.91 -0.70
C ASN A 49 14.40 7.35 0.06
N PRO A 50 13.51 6.55 -0.60
CA PRO A 50 12.24 6.12 -0.03
C PRO A 50 12.46 5.29 1.25
N ARG A 51 11.63 5.57 2.25
CA ARG A 51 11.65 4.88 3.54
C ARG A 51 11.09 3.48 3.40
N VAL A 52 11.89 2.48 3.72
CA VAL A 52 11.52 1.06 3.61
C VAL A 52 11.26 0.50 4.99
N ALA A 53 10.11 -0.12 5.22
CA ALA A 53 9.77 -0.82 6.45
C ALA A 53 9.28 -2.24 6.19
N ILE A 54 9.53 -3.15 7.13
CA ILE A 54 8.96 -4.51 7.09
C ILE A 54 7.71 -4.58 7.96
N VAL A 55 6.65 -5.21 7.46
CA VAL A 55 5.42 -5.46 8.23
C VAL A 55 5.73 -6.36 9.43
N ASN A 56 5.31 -5.93 10.61
CA ASN A 56 5.50 -6.65 11.85
C ASN A 56 4.29 -6.48 12.78
N ILE A 57 4.24 -7.24 13.87
CA ILE A 57 3.20 -7.17 14.92
C ILE A 57 3.55 -6.20 16.04
N GLY A 58 4.65 -5.50 15.94
CA GLY A 58 5.15 -4.50 16.88
C GLY A 58 6.43 -3.85 16.37
N ALA A 59 6.85 -2.77 17.01
CA ALA A 59 8.02 -1.98 16.61
C ALA A 59 9.36 -2.66 16.94
N GLU A 60 9.36 -3.58 17.93
CA GLU A 60 10.56 -4.21 18.46
C GLU A 60 11.14 -5.26 17.48
N GLU A 61 12.48 -5.30 17.34
CA GLU A 61 13.19 -6.17 16.38
C GLU A 61 12.95 -7.67 16.62
N GLU A 62 12.75 -8.08 17.88
CA GLU A 62 12.54 -9.46 18.29
C GLU A 62 11.10 -9.96 18.06
N LYS A 63 10.17 -9.09 17.74
CA LYS A 63 8.78 -9.47 17.42
C LYS A 63 8.63 -9.98 16.01
N GLY A 64 7.54 -10.69 15.77
CA GLY A 64 7.19 -11.23 14.48
C GLY A 64 7.38 -12.73 14.35
N ASN A 65 7.03 -13.26 13.18
CA ASN A 65 7.24 -14.65 12.83
C ASN A 65 8.72 -14.92 12.46
N ALA A 66 9.06 -16.18 12.21
CA ALA A 66 10.42 -16.57 11.84
C ALA A 66 10.94 -15.80 10.62
N LEU A 67 10.11 -15.66 9.59
CA LEU A 67 10.47 -14.96 8.36
C LEU A 67 10.87 -13.50 8.63
N VAL A 68 10.09 -12.78 9.44
CA VAL A 68 10.38 -11.38 9.80
C VAL A 68 11.67 -11.28 10.61
N LYS A 69 11.84 -12.13 11.63
CA LYS A 69 13.04 -12.15 12.49
C LYS A 69 14.31 -12.44 11.71
N GLU A 70 14.26 -13.36 10.74
CA GLU A 70 15.40 -13.69 9.89
C GLU A 70 15.68 -12.58 8.84
N THR A 71 14.63 -11.89 8.36
CA THR A 71 14.75 -10.85 7.33
C THR A 71 15.25 -9.52 7.90
N PHE A 72 14.81 -9.16 9.11
CA PHE A 72 15.08 -7.85 9.71
C PHE A 72 16.58 -7.49 9.74
N PRO A 73 17.50 -8.35 10.27
CA PRO A 73 18.92 -8.05 10.26
C PRO A 73 19.49 -7.90 8.83
N LEU A 74 19.00 -8.70 7.87
CA LEU A 74 19.44 -8.59 6.49
C LEU A 74 19.05 -7.25 5.86
N LEU A 75 17.86 -6.73 6.15
CA LEU A 75 17.44 -5.41 5.70
C LEU A 75 18.25 -4.29 6.37
N LYS A 76 18.57 -4.44 7.65
CA LYS A 76 19.37 -3.48 8.42
C LYS A 76 20.81 -3.35 7.89
N GLU A 77 21.36 -4.44 7.35
CA GLU A 77 22.70 -4.46 6.73
C GLU A 77 22.70 -3.94 5.27
N CYS A 78 21.54 -3.83 4.62
CA CYS A 78 21.43 -3.31 3.25
C CYS A 78 21.74 -1.80 3.20
N LYS A 79 22.87 -1.44 2.58
CA LYS A 79 23.30 -0.04 2.43
C LYS A 79 22.63 0.71 1.27
N ASP A 80 21.99 -0.01 0.38
CA ASP A 80 21.37 0.47 -0.85
C ASP A 80 19.86 0.75 -0.71
N ILE A 81 19.34 0.70 0.53
CA ILE A 81 17.97 1.06 0.88
C ILE A 81 17.93 1.90 2.16
N ASN A 82 16.94 2.75 2.31
CA ASN A 82 16.69 3.49 3.54
C ASN A 82 15.75 2.68 4.45
N PHE A 83 16.29 1.65 5.10
CA PHE A 83 15.51 0.81 6.00
C PHE A 83 15.27 1.52 7.33
N ILE A 84 14.00 1.73 7.68
CA ILE A 84 13.55 2.44 8.89
C ILE A 84 13.02 1.53 10.00
N GLY A 85 13.09 0.19 9.81
CA GLY A 85 12.65 -0.78 10.81
C GLY A 85 11.29 -1.40 10.52
N SER A 86 10.54 -1.75 11.57
CA SER A 86 9.22 -2.36 11.49
C SER A 86 8.09 -1.35 11.31
N ILE A 87 7.00 -1.78 10.67
CA ILE A 87 5.73 -1.05 10.60
C ILE A 87 4.58 -1.97 11.01
N GLU A 88 3.70 -1.49 11.88
CA GLU A 88 2.43 -2.17 12.15
C GLU A 88 1.39 -1.79 11.08
N ALA A 89 0.49 -2.72 10.76
CA ALA A 89 -0.52 -2.47 9.73
C ALA A 89 -1.41 -1.24 10.01
N ARG A 90 -1.63 -0.90 11.29
CA ARG A 90 -2.39 0.30 11.70
C ARG A 90 -1.73 1.62 11.32
N ASP A 91 -0.40 1.63 11.13
CA ASP A 91 0.37 2.83 10.84
C ASP A 91 0.53 3.09 9.33
N ILE A 92 0.14 2.12 8.49
CA ILE A 92 0.19 2.24 7.03
C ILE A 92 -0.58 3.47 6.52
N PRO A 93 -1.83 3.74 6.97
CA PRO A 93 -2.61 4.88 6.48
C PRO A 93 -1.95 6.25 6.72
N SER A 94 -1.08 6.35 7.74
CA SER A 94 -0.38 7.61 8.06
C SER A 94 0.76 7.97 7.09
N GLY A 95 1.16 7.03 6.20
CA GLY A 95 2.32 7.20 5.33
C GLY A 95 3.65 7.23 6.10
N TYR A 96 3.79 6.35 7.10
CA TYR A 96 5.01 6.20 7.89
C TYR A 96 6.19 5.72 7.02
N ALA A 97 5.95 4.79 6.11
CA ALA A 97 6.91 4.25 5.16
C ALA A 97 6.44 4.44 3.72
N ASP A 98 7.38 4.56 2.77
CA ASP A 98 7.09 4.69 1.34
C ASP A 98 7.05 3.31 0.66
N VAL A 99 7.84 2.34 1.18
CA VAL A 99 7.85 0.93 0.75
C VAL A 99 7.56 0.05 1.97
N ILE A 100 6.54 -0.77 1.86
CA ILE A 100 6.05 -1.66 2.91
C ILE A 100 6.25 -3.09 2.46
N VAL A 101 7.22 -3.78 3.08
CA VAL A 101 7.67 -5.12 2.69
C VAL A 101 6.98 -6.19 3.52
N CYS A 102 6.41 -7.19 2.85
CA CYS A 102 5.83 -8.38 3.48
C CYS A 102 5.83 -9.56 2.50
N GLU A 103 5.45 -10.74 2.97
CA GLU A 103 5.10 -11.86 2.09
C GLU A 103 3.66 -11.73 1.60
N ALA A 104 3.30 -12.50 0.56
CA ALA A 104 2.05 -12.30 -0.16
C ALA A 104 0.77 -12.58 0.65
N PHE A 105 0.82 -13.44 1.68
CA PHE A 105 -0.35 -13.72 2.51
C PHE A 105 -0.70 -12.52 3.38
N ALA A 106 0.27 -11.98 4.14
CA ALA A 106 0.08 -10.78 4.94
C ALA A 106 -0.28 -9.57 4.06
N GLY A 107 0.44 -9.39 2.95
CA GLY A 107 0.18 -8.30 2.02
C GLY A 107 -1.22 -8.35 1.41
N ASN A 108 -1.71 -9.51 1.03
CA ASN A 108 -3.07 -9.65 0.50
C ASN A 108 -4.14 -9.38 1.56
N ILE A 109 -3.92 -9.81 2.82
CA ILE A 109 -4.82 -9.50 3.93
C ILE A 109 -4.88 -7.99 4.16
N ILE A 110 -3.73 -7.33 4.23
CA ILE A 110 -3.64 -5.87 4.41
C ILE A 110 -4.39 -5.16 3.28
N LEU A 111 -4.10 -5.50 2.03
CA LEU A 111 -4.73 -4.89 0.86
C LEU A 111 -6.26 -5.04 0.90
N LYS A 112 -6.76 -6.26 1.11
CA LYS A 112 -8.20 -6.53 1.11
C LYS A 112 -8.93 -5.89 2.28
N LEU A 113 -8.31 -5.85 3.47
CA LEU A 113 -8.86 -5.15 4.60
C LEU A 113 -8.89 -3.63 4.35
N TYR A 114 -7.82 -3.07 3.81
CA TYR A 114 -7.70 -1.66 3.48
C TYR A 114 -8.80 -1.21 2.49
N GLU A 115 -8.97 -1.95 1.40
CA GLU A 115 -10.02 -1.74 0.39
C GLU A 115 -11.42 -1.85 1.03
N GLY A 116 -11.67 -2.90 1.82
CA GLY A 116 -12.97 -3.18 2.42
C GLY A 116 -13.39 -2.12 3.46
N VAL A 117 -12.46 -1.74 4.34
CA VAL A 117 -12.71 -0.71 5.36
C VAL A 117 -12.95 0.65 4.69
N GLY A 118 -12.13 1.03 3.71
CA GLY A 118 -12.30 2.28 2.97
C GLY A 118 -13.67 2.38 2.29
N ALA A 119 -14.06 1.35 1.55
CA ALA A 119 -15.36 1.30 0.87
C ALA A 119 -16.54 1.36 1.85
N THR A 120 -16.44 0.62 2.97
CA THR A 120 -17.48 0.60 4.01
C THR A 120 -17.63 1.96 4.67
N LEU A 121 -16.52 2.60 5.06
CA LEU A 121 -16.54 3.91 5.71
C LEU A 121 -17.16 4.97 4.79
N ILE A 122 -16.76 5.02 3.52
CA ILE A 122 -17.34 5.93 2.52
C ILE A 122 -18.85 5.70 2.37
N SER A 123 -19.29 4.43 2.34
CA SER A 123 -20.70 4.08 2.25
C SER A 123 -21.49 4.54 3.49
N MET A 124 -20.93 4.34 4.69
CA MET A 124 -21.55 4.79 5.95
C MET A 124 -21.67 6.31 6.01
N VAL A 125 -20.61 7.04 5.67
CA VAL A 125 -20.62 8.51 5.60
C VAL A 125 -21.71 8.99 4.61
N LYS A 126 -21.76 8.42 3.41
CA LYS A 126 -22.77 8.75 2.39
C LYS A 126 -24.19 8.51 2.92
N LYS A 127 -24.45 7.37 3.57
CA LYS A 127 -25.77 7.06 4.17
C LYS A 127 -26.14 8.07 5.25
N GLY A 128 -25.20 8.40 6.14
CA GLY A 128 -25.42 9.43 7.18
C GLY A 128 -25.75 10.81 6.60
N MET A 129 -24.97 11.23 5.59
CA MET A 129 -25.19 12.52 4.90
C MET A 129 -26.54 12.59 4.17
N LEU A 130 -27.13 11.47 3.79
CA LEU A 130 -28.42 11.41 3.09
C LEU A 130 -29.60 11.05 4.00
N SER A 131 -29.40 10.91 5.30
CA SER A 131 -30.42 10.39 6.24
C SER A 131 -31.57 11.36 6.51
N THR A 132 -31.32 12.67 6.56
CA THR A 132 -32.32 13.70 6.85
C THR A 132 -32.30 14.82 5.81
N LEU A 133 -33.35 15.64 5.76
CA LEU A 133 -33.40 16.78 4.85
C LEU A 133 -32.30 17.81 5.16
N ARG A 134 -32.03 18.05 6.45
CA ARG A 134 -30.96 18.95 6.90
C ARG A 134 -29.58 18.44 6.49
N SER A 135 -29.31 17.15 6.71
CA SER A 135 -28.03 16.55 6.33
C SER A 135 -27.83 16.51 4.82
N LYS A 136 -28.89 16.35 4.01
CA LYS A 136 -28.81 16.45 2.54
C LYS A 136 -28.39 17.85 2.07
N ILE A 137 -28.96 18.91 2.69
CA ILE A 137 -28.54 20.29 2.37
C ILE A 137 -27.08 20.51 2.76
N GLY A 138 -26.67 20.08 3.97
CA GLY A 138 -25.27 20.13 4.39
C GLY A 138 -24.33 19.34 3.46
N ALA A 139 -24.77 18.16 3.04
CA ALA A 139 -24.04 17.32 2.09
C ALA A 139 -23.80 18.01 0.73
N LEU A 140 -24.79 18.76 0.23
CA LEU A 140 -24.66 19.53 -1.00
C LEU A 140 -23.56 20.60 -0.90
N LEU A 141 -23.50 21.30 0.24
CA LEU A 141 -22.49 22.33 0.51
C LEU A 141 -21.08 21.74 0.66
N VAL A 142 -20.94 20.60 1.33
CA VAL A 142 -19.63 19.96 1.60
C VAL A 142 -19.15 19.09 0.44
N LYS A 143 -20.04 18.72 -0.49
CA LYS A 143 -19.73 17.81 -1.61
C LYS A 143 -18.45 18.16 -2.39
N PRO A 144 -18.14 19.43 -2.75
CA PRO A 144 -16.92 19.76 -3.49
C PRO A 144 -15.64 19.42 -2.68
N ALA A 145 -15.61 19.82 -1.40
CA ALA A 145 -14.47 19.56 -0.51
C ALA A 145 -14.29 18.06 -0.25
N LEU A 146 -15.39 17.34 -0.01
CA LEU A 146 -15.36 15.89 0.19
C LEU A 146 -14.86 15.16 -1.07
N LYS A 147 -15.30 15.58 -2.25
CA LYS A 147 -14.84 15.00 -3.52
C LYS A 147 -13.34 15.19 -3.70
N GLU A 148 -12.81 16.37 -3.40
CA GLU A 148 -11.37 16.65 -3.49
C GLU A 148 -10.57 15.79 -2.48
N THR A 149 -11.05 15.67 -1.25
CA THR A 149 -10.43 14.81 -0.23
C THR A 149 -10.44 13.34 -0.66
N LEU A 150 -11.59 12.82 -1.09
CA LEU A 150 -11.72 11.41 -1.51
C LEU A 150 -10.92 11.09 -2.77
N LYS A 151 -10.69 12.06 -3.65
CA LYS A 151 -9.85 11.88 -4.83
C LYS A 151 -8.43 11.46 -4.47
N ARG A 152 -7.89 11.90 -3.33
CA ARG A 152 -6.57 11.48 -2.84
C ARG A 152 -6.50 10.02 -2.44
N PHE A 153 -7.65 9.42 -2.09
CA PHE A 153 -7.78 8.01 -1.74
C PHE A 153 -8.26 7.11 -2.90
N ASP A 154 -8.35 7.68 -4.10
CA ASP A 154 -8.79 6.95 -5.28
C ASP A 154 -7.62 6.16 -5.89
N THR A 155 -7.60 4.86 -5.64
CA THR A 155 -6.59 3.93 -6.16
C THR A 155 -6.62 3.80 -7.68
N SER A 156 -7.74 4.16 -8.33
CA SER A 156 -7.89 4.11 -9.79
C SER A 156 -6.90 5.03 -10.53
N GLN A 157 -6.37 6.05 -9.83
CA GLN A 157 -5.37 6.97 -10.39
C GLN A 157 -3.99 6.30 -10.60
N TYR A 158 -3.71 5.21 -9.90
CA TYR A 158 -2.42 4.51 -9.96
C TYR A 158 -2.42 3.34 -10.95
N GLY A 159 -3.52 3.12 -11.68
CA GLY A 159 -3.67 2.01 -12.61
C GLY A 159 -3.80 0.67 -11.90
N GLY A 160 -3.10 -0.35 -12.35
CA GLY A 160 -3.05 -1.66 -11.73
C GLY A 160 -1.84 -1.84 -10.81
N ALA A 161 -1.71 -3.04 -10.21
CA ALA A 161 -0.55 -3.43 -9.43
C ALA A 161 0.55 -4.00 -10.34
N PRO A 162 1.74 -3.39 -10.45
CA PRO A 162 2.82 -3.95 -11.25
C PRO A 162 3.39 -5.22 -10.60
N MET A 163 3.79 -6.17 -11.43
CA MET A 163 4.65 -7.29 -11.03
C MET A 163 6.10 -6.90 -11.26
N LEU A 164 6.83 -6.67 -10.18
CA LEU A 164 8.22 -6.21 -10.25
C LEU A 164 9.21 -7.37 -10.46
N GLY A 165 10.40 -7.06 -10.99
CA GLY A 165 11.46 -8.05 -11.22
C GLY A 165 11.28 -8.95 -12.44
N LEU A 166 10.42 -8.58 -13.39
CA LEU A 166 10.27 -9.22 -14.70
C LEU A 166 11.05 -8.47 -15.78
N LYS A 167 11.39 -9.16 -16.88
CA LYS A 167 12.05 -8.54 -18.05
C LYS A 167 11.12 -7.66 -18.88
N GLY A 168 9.82 -7.68 -18.63
CA GLY A 168 8.80 -6.90 -19.31
C GLY A 168 7.77 -6.36 -18.31
N LEU A 169 7.02 -5.34 -18.73
CA LEU A 169 5.97 -4.76 -17.92
C LEU A 169 4.78 -5.71 -17.83
N VAL A 170 4.43 -6.11 -16.63
CA VAL A 170 3.20 -6.85 -16.31
C VAL A 170 2.46 -6.11 -15.21
N VAL A 171 1.23 -5.72 -15.49
CA VAL A 171 0.37 -5.01 -14.55
C VAL A 171 -0.90 -5.81 -14.34
N LYS A 172 -1.19 -6.13 -13.08
CA LYS A 172 -2.43 -6.81 -12.69
C LYS A 172 -3.49 -5.77 -12.37
N THR A 173 -4.56 -5.74 -13.14
CA THR A 173 -5.75 -4.92 -12.86
C THR A 173 -6.76 -5.71 -12.03
N HIS A 174 -7.65 -5.00 -11.33
CA HIS A 174 -8.77 -5.62 -10.61
C HIS A 174 -9.83 -6.12 -11.62
N GLY A 175 -10.53 -7.21 -11.31
CA GLY A 175 -11.57 -7.75 -12.21
C GLY A 175 -12.76 -6.81 -12.47
N SER A 176 -12.93 -5.77 -11.66
CA SER A 176 -13.91 -4.68 -11.83
C SER A 176 -13.35 -3.41 -12.47
N SER A 177 -12.09 -3.41 -12.88
CA SER A 177 -11.43 -2.24 -13.48
C SER A 177 -12.10 -1.77 -14.76
N LYS A 178 -12.23 -0.46 -14.90
CA LYS A 178 -12.77 0.19 -16.10
C LYS A 178 -11.65 0.52 -17.09
N SER A 179 -12.01 0.84 -18.33
CA SER A 179 -11.05 1.19 -19.39
C SER A 179 -10.07 2.31 -19.00
N THR A 180 -10.52 3.29 -18.22
CA THR A 180 -9.67 4.39 -17.71
C THR A 180 -8.58 3.92 -16.76
N GLU A 181 -8.80 2.85 -16.00
CA GLU A 181 -7.81 2.28 -15.07
C GLU A 181 -6.78 1.38 -15.79
N VAL A 182 -7.15 0.89 -16.97
CA VAL A 182 -6.26 0.05 -17.81
C VAL A 182 -5.34 0.92 -18.68
N CYS A 183 -5.77 2.16 -18.96
CA CYS A 183 -5.01 3.11 -19.78
C CYS A 183 -4.04 4.01 -18.99
N ASN A 184 -4.15 4.02 -17.65
CA ASN A 184 -3.24 4.74 -16.77
C ASN A 184 -2.06 3.84 -16.36
#